data_98cd59665c50eb8b9049513b65f0923d
#
_entry.id   98cd59665c50eb8b9049513b65f0923d
#
_cell.length_a   1.000
_cell.length_b   1.000
_cell.length_c   1.000
_cell.angle_alpha   90.00
_cell.angle_beta   90.00
_cell.angle_gamma   90.00
#
_symmetry.space_group_name_H-M   'P 1'
#
loop_
_entity.id
_entity.type
_entity.pdbx_description
1 polymer ?
#
loop_
_entity_poly.entity_id
_entity_poly.type
_entity_poly.pdbx_seq_one_letter_code
_entity_poly.pdbx_strand_id
1 'polypeptide(L)'
;MKANIDRFRTLLASNRKASIIWSHAGCDNTGDRTVMLCEDLLSSNPNLYMSLKIDSVSLPLNRPVTPEGVAKPGWLALVTRFADRFLIGSDNFYDAPGVGLRDLPRAADELNFVRQLPPGARAKIATESPRRLYPPLNA
;
A
#
# COMPACT_ATOMS: atom_id res chain seq x y z
N MET A 1 -11.39 -0.20 16.64
CA MET A 1 -10.78 0.41 15.45
C MET A 1 -11.43 1.71 14.98
N LYS A 2 -12.75 1.89 14.99
CA LYS A 2 -13.42 3.13 14.55
C LYS A 2 -12.77 4.40 15.12
N ALA A 3 -12.54 4.47 16.44
CA ALA A 3 -11.89 5.63 17.09
C ALA A 3 -10.48 5.94 16.54
N ASN A 4 -9.71 4.93 16.12
CA ASN A 4 -8.38 5.15 15.54
C ASN A 4 -8.48 5.72 14.11
N ILE A 5 -9.47 5.28 13.33
CA ILE A 5 -9.73 5.82 11.99
C ILE A 5 -10.20 7.27 12.09
N ASP A 6 -11.06 7.60 13.05
CA ASP A 6 -11.51 8.98 13.25
C ASP A 6 -10.34 9.91 13.64
N ARG A 7 -9.45 9.46 14.52
CA ARG A 7 -8.21 10.19 14.85
C ARG A 7 -7.28 10.33 13.65
N PHE A 8 -7.17 9.30 12.83
CA PHE A 8 -6.39 9.34 11.60
C PHE A 8 -6.97 10.35 10.59
N ARG A 9 -8.29 10.42 10.43
CA ARG A 9 -8.96 11.47 9.64
C ARG A 9 -8.66 12.86 10.17
N THR A 10 -8.66 13.04 11.50
CA THR A 10 -8.28 14.31 12.13
C THR A 10 -6.84 14.68 11.80
N LEU A 11 -5.92 13.72 11.88
CA LEU A 11 -4.51 13.93 11.48
C LEU A 11 -4.40 14.34 9.99
N LEU A 12 -5.08 13.64 9.10
CA LEU A 12 -5.09 13.97 7.67
C LEU A 12 -5.62 15.38 7.38
N ALA A 13 -6.60 15.82 8.18
CA ALA A 13 -7.21 17.14 8.05
C ALA A 13 -6.35 18.27 8.66
N SER A 14 -5.49 17.97 9.63
CA SER A 14 -4.71 18.97 10.38
C SER A 14 -3.69 19.72 9.52
N ASN A 15 -3.13 19.06 8.50
CA ASN A 15 -2.23 19.71 7.55
C ASN A 15 -2.40 19.09 6.14
N ARG A 16 -3.24 19.70 5.32
CA ARG A 16 -3.53 19.26 3.96
C ARG A 16 -2.36 19.39 2.98
N LYS A 17 -1.29 20.11 3.36
CA LYS A 17 -0.08 20.26 2.55
C LYS A 17 0.94 19.15 2.81
N ALA A 18 0.85 18.45 3.94
CA ALA A 18 1.72 17.34 4.27
C ALA A 18 1.32 16.09 3.48
N SER A 19 2.27 15.43 2.82
CA SER A 19 2.06 14.09 2.27
C SER A 19 2.16 13.05 3.40
N ILE A 20 1.07 12.34 3.65
CA ILE A 20 1.00 11.33 4.71
C ILE A 20 0.90 9.95 4.05
N ILE A 21 1.82 9.05 4.37
CA ILE A 21 1.83 7.69 3.83
C ILE A 21 1.30 6.74 4.90
N TRP A 22 0.15 6.11 4.63
CA TRP A 22 -0.34 5.00 5.44
C TRP A 22 0.31 3.71 4.98
N SER A 23 1.18 3.18 5.83
CA SER A 23 1.93 1.97 5.52
C SER A 23 1.08 0.72 5.58
N HIS A 24 1.44 -0.26 4.72
CA HIS A 24 0.92 -1.62 4.72
C HIS A 24 -0.56 -1.74 4.33
N ALA A 25 -1.02 -0.94 3.36
CA ALA A 25 -2.30 -1.21 2.71
C ALA A 25 -2.27 -2.61 2.05
N GLY A 26 -3.31 -3.41 2.30
CA GLY A 26 -3.36 -4.80 1.86
C GLY A 26 -2.88 -5.82 2.91
N CYS A 27 -2.25 -5.36 4.01
CA CYS A 27 -1.96 -6.18 5.17
C CYS A 27 -2.96 -5.86 6.29
N ASP A 28 -3.81 -6.82 6.63
CA ASP A 28 -4.86 -6.65 7.63
C ASP A 28 -4.97 -7.86 8.55
N ASN A 29 -4.76 -7.61 9.84
CA ASN A 29 -4.86 -8.61 10.91
C ASN A 29 -6.12 -8.43 11.77
N THR A 30 -6.94 -7.42 11.48
CA THR A 30 -8.08 -7.02 12.31
C THR A 30 -9.43 -7.21 11.65
N GLY A 31 -9.48 -7.39 10.33
CA GLY A 31 -10.71 -7.47 9.53
C GLY A 31 -11.24 -6.11 9.06
N ASP A 32 -10.61 -5.03 9.46
CA ASP A 32 -11.14 -3.67 9.32
C ASP A 32 -10.48 -2.87 8.19
N ARG A 33 -9.30 -3.30 7.68
CA ARG A 33 -8.59 -2.61 6.58
C ARG A 33 -9.08 -3.09 5.22
N THR A 34 -10.35 -2.81 4.98
CA THR A 34 -11.04 -3.23 3.76
C THR A 34 -10.70 -2.33 2.57
N VAL A 35 -10.93 -2.82 1.35
CA VAL A 35 -10.88 -2.01 0.12
C VAL A 35 -11.76 -0.77 0.24
N MET A 36 -12.97 -0.91 0.80
CA MET A 36 -13.91 0.20 0.99
C MET A 36 -13.36 1.28 1.91
N LEU A 37 -12.71 0.90 3.02
CA LEU A 37 -12.07 1.87 3.92
C LEU A 37 -10.92 2.60 3.22
N CYS A 38 -10.09 1.89 2.48
CA CYS A 38 -8.99 2.49 1.73
C CYS A 38 -9.52 3.48 0.67
N GLU A 39 -10.55 3.10 -0.06
CA GLU A 39 -11.19 3.95 -1.07
C GLU A 39 -11.78 5.22 -0.47
N ASP A 40 -12.51 5.11 0.62
CA ASP A 40 -13.12 6.22 1.33
C ASP A 40 -12.05 7.20 1.86
N LEU A 41 -10.99 6.68 2.48
CA LEU A 41 -9.88 7.50 2.98
C LEU A 41 -9.15 8.22 1.85
N LEU A 42 -8.84 7.55 0.73
CA LEU A 42 -8.17 8.14 -0.42
C LEU A 42 -9.05 9.17 -1.13
N SER A 43 -10.35 8.91 -1.26
CA SER A 43 -11.30 9.84 -1.90
C SER A 43 -11.48 11.13 -1.09
N SER A 44 -11.47 11.02 0.24
CA SER A 44 -11.72 12.16 1.14
C SER A 44 -10.46 12.94 1.51
N ASN A 45 -9.26 12.39 1.27
CA ASN A 45 -8.01 12.98 1.72
C ASN A 45 -6.97 13.02 0.60
N PRO A 46 -6.86 14.13 -0.15
CA PRO A 46 -5.93 14.23 -1.29
C PRO A 46 -4.45 14.15 -0.90
N ASN A 47 -4.13 14.39 0.37
CA ASN A 47 -2.78 14.31 0.93
C ASN A 47 -2.41 12.92 1.48
N LEU A 48 -3.32 11.94 1.38
CA LEU A 48 -3.06 10.56 1.80
C LEU A 48 -2.47 9.75 0.65
N TYR A 49 -1.41 9.04 0.95
CA TYR A 49 -0.76 8.01 0.14
C TYR A 49 -0.78 6.68 0.89
N MET A 50 -0.66 5.57 0.18
CA MET A 50 -0.62 4.24 0.78
C MET A 50 0.55 3.44 0.22
N SER A 51 1.32 2.78 1.09
CA SER A 51 2.27 1.77 0.64
C SER A 51 1.61 0.39 0.66
N LEU A 52 1.63 -0.28 -0.49
CA LEU A 52 1.07 -1.62 -0.64
C LEU A 52 2.00 -2.64 0.00
N LYS A 53 1.42 -3.52 0.83
CA LYS A 53 2.09 -4.70 1.36
C LYS A 53 1.20 -5.92 1.17
N ILE A 54 1.75 -6.99 0.63
CA ILE A 54 1.07 -8.27 0.48
C ILE A 54 1.75 -9.27 1.41
N ASP A 55 1.00 -9.77 2.37
CA ASP A 55 1.52 -10.65 3.41
C ASP A 55 0.64 -11.88 3.59
N SER A 56 1.25 -13.06 3.64
CA SER A 56 0.56 -14.33 3.86
C SER A 56 -0.12 -14.42 5.23
N VAL A 57 0.33 -13.63 6.21
CA VAL A 57 -0.29 -13.56 7.55
C VAL A 57 -1.50 -12.63 7.61
N SER A 58 -1.74 -11.84 6.56
CA SER A 58 -2.95 -11.02 6.45
C SER A 58 -4.19 -11.87 6.31
N LEU A 59 -5.31 -11.42 6.89
CA LEU A 59 -6.61 -12.09 6.75
C LEU A 59 -6.96 -12.27 5.26
N PRO A 60 -7.31 -13.50 4.83
CA PRO A 60 -7.56 -13.78 3.41
C PRO A 60 -8.61 -12.89 2.77
N LEU A 61 -9.62 -12.46 3.55
CA LEU A 61 -10.70 -11.58 3.07
C LEU A 61 -10.15 -10.27 2.50
N ASN A 62 -9.25 -9.62 3.21
CA ASN A 62 -8.74 -8.29 2.88
C ASN A 62 -7.36 -8.30 2.18
N ARG A 63 -6.80 -9.48 1.92
CA ARG A 63 -5.56 -9.61 1.16
C ARG A 63 -5.78 -9.20 -0.30
N PRO A 64 -4.84 -8.49 -0.94
CA PRO A 64 -4.94 -8.06 -2.33
C PRO A 64 -4.96 -9.17 -3.37
N VAL A 65 -4.42 -10.33 -3.04
CA VAL A 65 -4.32 -11.49 -3.93
C VAL A 65 -5.01 -12.72 -3.34
N THR A 66 -5.38 -13.66 -4.22
CA THR A 66 -5.78 -15.01 -3.84
C THR A 66 -4.55 -15.82 -3.38
N PRO A 67 -4.73 -17.03 -2.80
CA PRO A 67 -3.61 -17.93 -2.49
C PRO A 67 -2.73 -18.25 -3.71
N GLU A 68 -3.32 -18.27 -4.91
CA GLU A 68 -2.64 -18.54 -6.20
C GLU A 68 -1.93 -17.28 -6.76
N GLY A 69 -1.97 -16.15 -6.04
CA GLY A 69 -1.33 -14.89 -6.44
C GLY A 69 -2.12 -14.06 -7.45
N VAL A 70 -3.40 -14.39 -7.70
CA VAL A 70 -4.25 -13.61 -8.61
C VAL A 70 -4.78 -12.36 -7.90
N ALA A 71 -4.62 -11.20 -8.52
CA ALA A 71 -5.11 -9.94 -7.98
C ALA A 71 -6.65 -9.94 -7.84
N LYS A 72 -7.14 -9.60 -6.65
CA LYS A 72 -8.58 -9.51 -6.43
C LYS A 72 -9.16 -8.27 -7.10
N PRO A 73 -10.33 -8.37 -7.77
CA PRO A 73 -10.91 -7.29 -8.55
C PRO A 73 -11.05 -5.96 -7.80
N GLY A 74 -11.48 -6.00 -6.54
CA GLY A 74 -11.64 -4.80 -5.73
C GLY A 74 -10.32 -4.06 -5.46
N TRP A 75 -9.26 -4.80 -5.14
CA TRP A 75 -7.92 -4.24 -4.97
C TRP A 75 -7.33 -3.74 -6.28
N LEU A 76 -7.53 -4.49 -7.37
CA LEU A 76 -7.07 -4.10 -8.69
C LEU A 76 -7.73 -2.77 -9.13
N ALA A 77 -9.04 -2.63 -8.93
CA ALA A 77 -9.78 -1.41 -9.23
C ALA A 77 -9.33 -0.23 -8.37
N LEU A 78 -9.21 -0.42 -7.05
CA LEU A 78 -8.75 0.60 -6.11
C LEU A 78 -7.38 1.13 -6.49
N VAL A 79 -6.42 0.23 -6.64
CA VAL A 79 -5.02 0.59 -6.94
C VAL A 79 -4.87 1.20 -8.32
N THR A 80 -5.66 0.76 -9.30
CA THR A 80 -5.69 1.39 -10.63
C THR A 80 -6.23 2.81 -10.58
N ARG A 81 -7.34 3.03 -9.86
CA ARG A 81 -7.98 4.35 -9.73
C ARG A 81 -7.09 5.38 -9.04
N PHE A 82 -6.37 4.96 -8.01
CA PHE A 82 -5.51 5.83 -7.19
C PHE A 82 -4.01 5.56 -7.39
N ALA A 83 -3.61 5.13 -8.59
CA ALA A 83 -2.25 4.68 -8.85
C ALA A 83 -1.16 5.72 -8.56
N ASP A 84 -1.48 7.01 -8.68
CA ASP A 84 -0.61 8.13 -8.34
C ASP A 84 -0.41 8.34 -6.83
N ARG A 85 -1.17 7.62 -6.00
CA ARG A 85 -1.13 7.68 -4.54
C ARG A 85 -0.77 6.37 -3.86
N PHE A 86 -0.42 5.36 -4.66
CA PHE A 86 0.12 4.11 -4.16
C PHE A 86 1.63 4.02 -4.38
N LEU A 87 2.29 3.29 -3.47
CA LEU A 87 3.70 2.94 -3.46
C LEU A 87 3.84 1.44 -3.20
N ILE A 88 4.97 0.86 -3.57
CA ILE A 88 5.36 -0.48 -3.12
C ILE A 88 6.02 -0.33 -1.75
N GLY A 89 5.61 -1.15 -0.77
CA GLY A 89 6.14 -1.11 0.59
C GLY A 89 6.17 -2.50 1.21
N SER A 90 7.10 -3.34 0.72
CA SER A 90 7.17 -4.76 1.05
C SER A 90 7.41 -5.06 2.53
N ASP A 91 7.95 -4.10 3.28
CA ASP A 91 8.34 -4.33 4.68
C ASP A 91 9.31 -5.52 4.81
N ASN A 92 10.19 -5.68 3.82
CA ASN A 92 11.23 -6.69 3.88
C ASN A 92 12.26 -6.32 4.93
N PHE A 93 12.58 -7.26 5.78
CA PHE A 93 13.69 -7.11 6.72
C PHE A 93 14.99 -7.46 5.98
N TYR A 94 15.86 -6.47 5.84
CA TYR A 94 17.23 -6.67 5.41
C TYR A 94 18.08 -6.99 6.63
N ASP A 95 18.96 -7.96 6.48
CA ASP A 95 19.66 -8.65 7.54
C ASP A 95 20.43 -7.74 8.51
N ALA A 96 20.15 -7.91 9.81
CA ALA A 96 21.16 -7.66 10.82
C ALA A 96 21.92 -8.98 11.06
N PRO A 97 23.24 -8.97 11.30
CA PRO A 97 24.02 -10.18 11.58
C PRO A 97 23.34 -11.05 12.64
N GLY A 98 22.96 -12.28 12.29
CA GLY A 98 22.28 -13.24 13.16
C GLY A 98 20.76 -13.31 13.08
N VAL A 99 20.09 -12.46 12.32
CA VAL A 99 18.61 -12.48 12.22
C VAL A 99 18.11 -13.20 10.95
N GLY A 100 18.92 -13.28 9.91
CA GLY A 100 18.61 -13.93 8.62
C GLY A 100 17.45 -13.27 7.86
N LEU A 101 17.54 -13.26 6.55
CA LEU A 101 16.44 -12.85 5.66
C LEU A 101 15.28 -13.86 5.80
N ARG A 102 14.35 -13.58 6.69
CA ARG A 102 13.25 -14.51 6.96
C ARG A 102 12.15 -14.50 5.90
N ASP A 103 12.07 -13.47 5.02
CA ASP A 103 10.91 -13.31 4.16
C ASP A 103 11.25 -12.72 2.78
N LEU A 104 11.95 -13.48 1.95
CA LEU A 104 12.12 -13.17 0.52
C LEU A 104 10.82 -13.22 -0.33
N PRO A 105 9.73 -13.91 0.04
CA PRO A 105 8.53 -13.96 -0.80
C PRO A 105 7.77 -12.65 -0.93
N ARG A 106 7.83 -11.73 0.04
CA ARG A 106 6.95 -10.54 0.08
C ARG A 106 7.12 -9.63 -1.11
N ALA A 107 8.35 -9.27 -1.45
CA ALA A 107 8.60 -8.44 -2.63
C ALA A 107 8.15 -9.12 -3.93
N ALA A 108 8.23 -10.45 -4.03
CA ALA A 108 7.78 -11.20 -5.18
C ALA A 108 6.25 -11.15 -5.35
N ASP A 109 5.49 -11.26 -4.26
CA ASP A 109 4.03 -11.19 -4.28
C ASP A 109 3.54 -9.78 -4.68
N GLU A 110 4.19 -8.75 -4.17
CA GLU A 110 3.90 -7.37 -4.54
C GLU A 110 4.22 -7.08 -6.01
N LEU A 111 5.37 -7.51 -6.49
CA LEU A 111 5.75 -7.38 -7.89
C LEU A 111 4.79 -8.17 -8.80
N ASN A 112 4.35 -9.35 -8.37
CA ASN A 112 3.35 -10.13 -9.08
C ASN A 112 2.01 -9.39 -9.15
N PHE A 113 1.54 -8.78 -8.06
CA PHE A 113 0.34 -7.94 -8.07
C PHE A 113 0.50 -6.74 -9.01
N VAL A 114 1.62 -6.03 -8.92
CA VAL A 114 1.90 -4.85 -9.76
C VAL A 114 1.94 -5.21 -11.24
N ARG A 115 2.44 -6.38 -11.60
CA ARG A 115 2.42 -6.88 -13.00
C ARG A 115 1.02 -7.08 -13.55
N GLN A 116 0.03 -7.31 -12.72
CA GLN A 116 -1.37 -7.48 -13.10
C GLN A 116 -2.12 -6.14 -13.28
N LEU A 117 -1.52 -5.01 -12.88
CA LEU A 117 -2.07 -3.68 -13.10
C LEU A 117 -1.95 -3.24 -14.57
N PRO A 118 -2.84 -2.37 -15.05
CA PRO A 118 -2.67 -1.70 -16.34
C PRO A 118 -1.31 -0.97 -16.43
N PRO A 119 -0.68 -0.90 -17.62
CA PRO A 119 0.66 -0.32 -17.78
C PRO A 119 0.83 1.08 -17.17
N GLY A 120 -0.13 1.98 -17.36
CA GLY A 120 -0.09 3.33 -16.80
C GLY A 120 -0.14 3.37 -15.27
N ALA A 121 -0.96 2.50 -14.64
CA ALA A 121 -1.00 2.37 -13.19
C ALA A 121 0.32 1.81 -12.64
N ARG A 122 0.88 0.83 -13.33
CA ARG A 122 2.16 0.21 -12.99
C ARG A 122 3.30 1.23 -12.97
N ALA A 123 3.41 2.05 -14.02
CA ALA A 123 4.43 3.10 -14.11
C ALA A 123 4.34 4.09 -12.94
N LYS A 124 3.12 4.52 -12.60
CA LYS A 124 2.87 5.43 -11.48
C LYS A 124 3.35 4.83 -10.15
N ILE A 125 2.93 3.63 -9.83
CA ILE A 125 3.24 2.98 -8.55
C ILE A 125 4.73 2.66 -8.41
N ALA A 126 5.34 2.12 -9.48
CA ALA A 126 6.71 1.65 -9.43
C ALA A 126 7.75 2.78 -9.52
N THR A 127 7.40 3.91 -10.13
CA THR A 127 8.41 4.93 -10.49
C THR A 127 7.94 6.35 -10.20
N GLU A 128 6.78 6.77 -10.69
CA GLU A 128 6.40 8.19 -10.67
C GLU A 128 6.05 8.67 -9.26
N SER A 129 5.20 7.93 -8.54
CA SER A 129 4.80 8.27 -7.17
C SER A 129 5.98 8.25 -6.19
N PRO A 130 6.87 7.21 -6.19
CA PRO A 130 8.07 7.23 -5.38
C PRO A 130 8.98 8.42 -5.66
N ARG A 131 9.26 8.74 -6.92
CA ARG A 131 10.11 9.88 -7.30
C ARG A 131 9.54 11.23 -6.88
N ARG A 132 8.22 11.38 -6.91
CA ARG A 132 7.56 12.60 -6.47
C ARG A 132 7.60 12.76 -4.96
N LEU A 133 7.42 11.69 -4.19
CA LEU A 133 7.39 11.72 -2.74
C LEU A 133 8.78 11.71 -2.10
N TYR A 134 9.73 11.08 -2.76
CA TYR A 134 11.13 10.97 -2.36
C TYR A 134 12.02 11.50 -3.48
N PRO A 135 12.05 12.83 -3.70
CA PRO A 135 12.94 13.38 -4.71
C PRO A 135 14.38 13.02 -4.35
N PRO A 136 15.25 12.77 -5.37
CA PRO A 136 16.65 12.49 -5.11
C PRO A 136 17.24 13.67 -4.33
N LEU A 137 18.04 13.36 -3.32
CA LEU A 137 18.85 14.37 -2.65
C LEU A 137 19.78 14.94 -3.73
N ASN A 138 19.72 16.25 -3.91
CA ASN A 138 20.66 16.92 -4.79
C ASN A 138 22.07 16.63 -4.26
N ALA A 139 22.86 15.93 -5.08
CA ALA A 139 24.27 15.69 -4.81
C ALA A 139 25.05 17.00 -4.91
#